data_8be7b63fcf5cd392a68abc4aba9892cd
#
_entry.id   8be7b63fcf5cd392a68abc4aba9892cd
#
_cell.length_a   1.000
_cell.length_b   1.000
_cell.length_c   1.000
_cell.angle_alpha   90.00
_cell.angle_beta   90.00
_cell.angle_gamma   90.00
#
_symmetry.space_group_name_H-M   'P 1'
#
loop_
_entity.id
_entity.type
_entity.pdbx_description
1 polymer ?
#
loop_
_entity_poly.entity_id
_entity_poly.type
_entity_poly.pdbx_seq_one_letter_code
_entity_poly.pdbx_strand_id
1 'polypeptide(L)'
;MTPVTGTALADDHRHEPIGNPRQEMITMLDPDVRRALDGTSIAHLASVLPDGAPHCVPVWVGTHGDHVVIFTGPGTRKARNLRRDPRVALSLTPADNPFQPVVVRGRVIGWLEGDAAWTIVDRLATKYTGQPYPRGDERVVAVIEPERQRVGVG
;
A
#
# COMPACT_ATOMS: atom_id res chain seq x y z
N MET A 1 24.93 41.13 51.33
CA MET A 1 24.98 39.69 51.37
C MET A 1 23.88 39.17 50.47
N THR A 2 24.24 38.87 49.28
CA THR A 2 23.30 38.44 48.27
C THR A 2 23.11 36.94 48.34
N PRO A 3 21.90 36.47 48.42
CA PRO A 3 21.67 35.06 48.18
C PRO A 3 21.87 34.79 46.71
N VAL A 4 22.70 33.86 46.43
CA VAL A 4 22.82 33.31 45.09
C VAL A 4 21.53 32.57 44.81
N THR A 5 20.74 33.17 43.99
CA THR A 5 19.63 32.46 43.40
C THR A 5 20.21 31.39 42.48
N GLY A 6 20.24 30.19 42.96
CA GLY A 6 20.44 29.07 42.09
C GLY A 6 19.29 29.06 41.08
N THR A 7 19.60 29.42 39.90
CA THR A 7 18.69 29.18 38.78
C THR A 7 18.54 27.67 38.66
N ALA A 8 17.45 27.19 39.13
CA ALA A 8 17.06 25.86 38.74
C ALA A 8 16.90 25.90 37.22
N LEU A 9 17.85 25.40 36.53
CA LEU A 9 17.65 24.98 35.15
C LEU A 9 16.54 23.94 35.22
N ALA A 10 15.37 24.39 34.92
CA ALA A 10 14.34 23.47 34.56
C ALA A 10 14.91 22.67 33.40
N ASP A 11 15.34 21.51 33.70
CA ASP A 11 15.66 20.55 32.71
C ASP A 11 14.33 20.22 32.03
N ASP A 12 14.02 21.05 31.07
CA ASP A 12 12.90 20.80 30.17
C ASP A 12 13.30 19.63 29.28
N HIS A 13 13.43 18.52 29.91
CA HIS A 13 13.30 17.26 29.16
C HIS A 13 11.88 17.23 28.66
N ARG A 14 11.65 17.99 27.61
CA ARG A 14 10.54 17.69 26.75
C ARG A 14 10.69 16.26 26.37
N HIS A 15 10.02 15.50 27.14
CA HIS A 15 9.70 14.16 26.76
C HIS A 15 8.89 14.35 25.47
N GLU A 16 9.58 14.40 24.36
CA GLU A 16 8.90 14.21 23.10
C GLU A 16 8.06 12.97 23.27
N PRO A 17 6.76 13.06 23.06
CA PRO A 17 5.97 11.85 23.11
C PRO A 17 6.67 10.90 22.19
N ILE A 18 7.12 9.79 22.73
CA ILE A 18 7.62 8.69 21.93
C ILE A 18 6.49 8.44 20.95
N GLY A 19 6.67 8.95 19.72
CA GLY A 19 5.68 8.78 18.68
C GLY A 19 5.30 7.34 18.65
N ASN A 20 4.01 7.06 18.53
CA ASN A 20 3.56 5.70 18.38
C ASN A 20 4.50 5.02 17.37
N PRO A 21 5.24 3.96 17.73
CA PRO A 21 6.17 3.30 16.81
C PRO A 21 5.51 2.94 15.47
N ARG A 22 4.18 2.80 15.44
CA ARG A 22 3.43 2.59 14.22
C ARG A 22 3.30 3.84 13.35
N GLN A 23 3.36 5.05 13.95
CA GLN A 23 3.35 6.30 13.18
C GLN A 23 4.73 6.66 12.66
N GLU A 24 5.79 6.32 13.39
CA GLU A 24 7.17 6.51 12.94
C GLU A 24 7.52 5.54 11.80
N MET A 25 6.75 4.46 11.66
CA MET A 25 6.89 3.48 10.58
C MET A 25 5.90 3.73 9.44
N ILE A 26 5.54 4.99 9.15
CA ILE A 26 4.90 5.30 7.87
C ILE A 26 5.93 4.96 6.81
N THR A 27 5.79 3.77 6.26
CA THR A 27 6.73 3.26 5.30
C THR A 27 6.47 3.95 3.98
N MET A 28 7.40 4.81 3.59
CA MET A 28 7.43 5.34 2.24
C MET A 28 7.76 4.20 1.29
N LEU A 29 7.22 4.25 0.09
CA LEU A 29 7.59 3.30 -0.95
C LEU A 29 9.03 3.54 -1.36
N ASP A 30 9.84 2.50 -1.32
CA ASP A 30 11.21 2.55 -1.83
C ASP A 30 11.17 2.89 -3.32
N PRO A 31 12.13 3.69 -3.83
CA PRO A 31 12.10 4.13 -5.22
C PRO A 31 12.04 3.00 -6.24
N ASP A 32 12.74 1.90 -6.00
CA ASP A 32 12.74 0.73 -6.89
C ASP A 32 11.40 0.00 -6.85
N VAL A 33 10.78 -0.08 -5.68
CA VAL A 33 9.45 -0.67 -5.50
C VAL A 33 8.41 0.18 -6.21
N ARG A 34 8.45 1.49 -6.02
CA ARG A 34 7.53 2.43 -6.70
C ARG A 34 7.63 2.28 -8.21
N ARG A 35 8.85 2.26 -8.73
CA ARG A 35 9.09 2.14 -10.19
C ARG A 35 8.48 0.85 -10.73
N ALA A 36 8.65 -0.26 -10.02
CA ALA A 36 8.09 -1.54 -10.43
C ALA A 36 6.55 -1.52 -10.39
N LEU A 37 5.96 -0.96 -9.34
CA LEU A 37 4.51 -0.86 -9.20
C LEU A 37 3.87 0.07 -10.24
N ASP A 38 4.58 1.12 -10.64
CA ASP A 38 4.10 2.07 -11.65
C ASP A 38 4.36 1.60 -13.09
N GLY A 39 5.14 0.56 -13.27
CA GLY A 39 5.31 -0.11 -14.55
C GLY A 39 4.10 -0.96 -14.95
N THR A 40 4.23 -1.69 -16.06
CA THR A 40 3.13 -2.46 -16.65
C THR A 40 3.14 -3.94 -16.29
N SER A 41 3.97 -4.36 -15.35
CA SER A 41 3.98 -5.74 -14.90
C SER A 41 2.71 -6.09 -14.15
N ILE A 42 2.23 -7.31 -14.35
CA ILE A 42 1.08 -7.83 -13.60
C ILE A 42 1.56 -8.22 -12.21
N ALA A 43 0.87 -7.75 -11.21
CA ALA A 43 1.10 -8.18 -9.83
C ALA A 43 0.22 -9.36 -9.48
N HIS A 44 0.70 -10.16 -8.53
CA HIS A 44 -0.09 -11.23 -7.91
C HIS A 44 -0.44 -10.79 -6.50
N LEU A 45 -1.72 -10.77 -6.20
CA LEU A 45 -2.25 -10.33 -4.92
C LEU A 45 -2.70 -11.53 -4.12
N ALA A 46 -2.12 -11.67 -2.93
CA ALA A 46 -2.49 -12.69 -1.96
C ALA A 46 -3.34 -12.09 -0.84
N SER A 47 -4.43 -12.76 -0.54
CA SER A 47 -5.34 -12.41 0.56
C SER A 47 -5.76 -13.69 1.28
N VAL A 48 -6.50 -13.56 2.37
CA VAL A 48 -6.84 -14.69 3.24
C VAL A 48 -8.32 -15.04 3.08
N LEU A 49 -8.58 -16.31 2.76
CA LEU A 49 -9.92 -16.86 2.70
C LEU A 49 -10.54 -16.99 4.12
N PRO A 50 -11.86 -17.16 4.23
CA PRO A 50 -12.52 -17.30 5.54
C PRO A 50 -11.97 -18.41 6.43
N ASP A 51 -11.46 -19.49 5.83
CA ASP A 51 -10.87 -20.61 6.54
C ASP A 51 -9.36 -20.43 6.85
N GLY A 52 -8.81 -19.26 6.49
CA GLY A 52 -7.39 -18.97 6.68
C GLY A 52 -6.49 -19.41 5.53
N ALA A 53 -7.01 -20.08 4.53
CA ALA A 53 -6.22 -20.47 3.37
C ALA A 53 -5.81 -19.25 2.53
N PRO A 54 -4.65 -19.30 1.86
CA PRO A 54 -4.23 -18.22 0.98
C PRO A 54 -5.04 -18.24 -0.33
N HIS A 55 -5.33 -17.05 -0.84
CA HIS A 55 -5.95 -16.84 -2.15
C HIS A 55 -5.03 -15.90 -2.93
N CYS A 56 -4.69 -16.25 -4.17
CA CYS A 56 -3.75 -15.47 -4.96
C CYS A 56 -4.27 -15.33 -6.38
N VAL A 57 -4.33 -14.07 -6.87
CA VAL A 57 -4.84 -13.74 -8.19
C VAL A 57 -4.02 -12.65 -8.85
N PRO A 58 -3.92 -12.62 -10.20
CA PRO A 58 -3.29 -11.53 -10.91
C PRO A 58 -4.16 -10.26 -10.83
N VAL A 59 -3.51 -9.12 -10.71
CA VAL A 59 -4.17 -7.82 -10.64
C VAL A 59 -3.36 -6.76 -11.38
N TRP A 60 -4.05 -5.72 -11.82
CA TRP A 60 -3.40 -4.46 -12.16
C TRP A 60 -3.11 -3.68 -10.88
N VAL A 61 -1.98 -3.04 -10.85
CA VAL A 61 -1.48 -2.37 -9.64
C VAL A 61 -0.93 -0.99 -9.98
N GLY A 62 -0.92 -0.12 -9.02
CA GLY A 62 -0.27 1.18 -9.11
C GLY A 62 -0.01 1.75 -7.74
N THR A 63 0.39 3.00 -7.72
CA THR A 63 0.65 3.74 -6.48
C THR A 63 -0.27 4.94 -6.39
N HIS A 64 -0.52 5.36 -5.17
CA HIS A 64 -1.26 6.57 -4.85
C HIS A 64 -0.61 7.19 -3.60
N GLY A 65 0.18 8.24 -3.81
CA GLY A 65 1.10 8.69 -2.76
C GLY A 65 2.08 7.58 -2.40
N ASP A 66 2.22 7.28 -1.14
CA ASP A 66 3.05 6.17 -0.64
C ASP A 66 2.25 4.89 -0.40
N HIS A 67 1.05 4.82 -0.93
CA HIS A 67 0.21 3.64 -0.86
C HIS A 67 0.22 2.86 -2.17
N VAL A 68 -0.02 1.57 -2.06
CA VAL A 68 -0.29 0.70 -3.21
C VAL A 68 -1.78 0.65 -3.42
N VAL A 69 -2.22 0.70 -4.67
CA VAL A 69 -3.64 0.62 -5.01
C VAL A 69 -3.90 -0.49 -6.02
N ILE A 70 -5.01 -1.17 -5.82
CA ILE A 70 -5.63 -2.09 -6.78
C ILE A 70 -7.11 -1.79 -6.86
N PHE A 71 -7.76 -2.19 -7.93
CA PHE A 71 -9.20 -2.05 -8.00
C PHE A 71 -9.87 -3.38 -8.32
N THR A 72 -11.14 -3.46 -7.98
CA THR A 72 -11.94 -4.67 -8.19
C THR A 72 -13.43 -4.33 -8.12
N GLY A 73 -14.27 -5.28 -8.51
CA GLY A 73 -15.70 -5.19 -8.19
C GLY A 73 -15.94 -5.42 -6.69
N PRO A 74 -16.91 -4.74 -6.09
CA PRO A 74 -17.14 -4.82 -4.64
C PRO A 74 -17.56 -6.22 -4.15
N GLY A 75 -18.11 -7.04 -5.03
CA GLY A 75 -18.56 -8.39 -4.68
C GLY A 75 -17.57 -9.51 -4.98
N THR A 76 -16.37 -9.20 -5.45
CA THR A 76 -15.37 -10.22 -5.79
C THR A 76 -14.84 -10.93 -4.55
N ARG A 77 -14.25 -12.14 -4.75
CA ARG A 77 -13.63 -12.87 -3.65
C ARG A 77 -12.54 -12.06 -2.97
N LYS A 78 -11.66 -11.40 -3.73
CA LYS A 78 -10.58 -10.61 -3.14
C LYS A 78 -11.12 -9.41 -2.35
N ALA A 79 -12.17 -8.75 -2.84
CA ALA A 79 -12.78 -7.64 -2.08
C ALA A 79 -13.36 -8.13 -0.76
N ARG A 80 -14.09 -9.23 -0.76
CA ARG A 80 -14.65 -9.82 0.47
C ARG A 80 -13.57 -10.28 1.42
N ASN A 81 -12.51 -10.90 0.92
CA ASN A 81 -11.36 -11.31 1.72
C ASN A 81 -10.72 -10.12 2.41
N LEU A 82 -10.39 -9.06 1.65
CA LEU A 82 -9.68 -7.90 2.17
C LEU A 82 -10.52 -7.05 3.13
N ARG A 83 -11.84 -7.07 2.98
CA ARG A 83 -12.73 -6.39 3.94
C ARG A 83 -12.81 -7.13 5.26
N ARG A 84 -12.75 -8.45 5.24
CA ARG A 84 -12.78 -9.29 6.44
C ARG A 84 -11.42 -9.34 7.14
N ASP A 85 -10.35 -9.48 6.36
CA ASP A 85 -8.98 -9.58 6.84
C ASP A 85 -8.11 -8.66 5.98
N PRO A 86 -7.61 -7.54 6.54
CA PRO A 86 -6.91 -6.54 5.75
C PRO A 86 -5.50 -6.94 5.33
N ARG A 87 -4.96 -8.06 5.82
CA ARG A 87 -3.63 -8.52 5.47
C ARG A 87 -3.54 -8.86 3.99
N VAL A 88 -2.49 -8.39 3.34
CA VAL A 88 -2.31 -8.52 1.90
C VAL A 88 -0.83 -8.62 1.56
N ALA A 89 -0.52 -9.37 0.53
CA ALA A 89 0.80 -9.37 -0.08
C ALA A 89 0.65 -9.23 -1.59
N LEU A 90 1.63 -8.55 -2.19
CA LEU A 90 1.73 -8.40 -3.63
C LEU A 90 3.14 -8.77 -4.06
N SER A 91 3.24 -9.44 -5.16
CA SER A 91 4.52 -9.68 -5.81
C SER A 91 4.42 -9.43 -7.31
N LEU A 92 5.49 -8.92 -7.88
CA LEU A 92 5.63 -8.79 -9.31
C LEU A 92 7.10 -8.88 -9.70
N THR A 93 7.33 -9.29 -10.94
CA THR A 93 8.68 -9.28 -11.51
C THR A 93 8.66 -8.39 -12.75
N PRO A 94 9.45 -7.30 -12.76
CA PRO A 94 9.57 -6.46 -13.93
C PRO A 94 10.08 -7.27 -15.13
N ALA A 95 9.44 -7.07 -16.29
CA ALA A 95 9.79 -7.82 -17.50
C ALA A 95 11.21 -7.55 -17.97
N ASP A 96 11.73 -6.36 -17.71
CA ASP A 96 13.08 -5.93 -18.07
C ASP A 96 14.17 -6.38 -17.08
N ASN A 97 13.78 -6.89 -15.91
CA ASN A 97 14.74 -7.35 -14.92
C ASN A 97 14.20 -8.54 -14.08
N PRO A 98 14.36 -9.78 -14.59
CA PRO A 98 13.85 -10.95 -13.89
C PRO A 98 14.59 -11.27 -12.58
N PHE A 99 15.73 -10.62 -12.32
CA PHE A 99 16.48 -10.82 -11.10
C PHE A 99 16.08 -9.87 -9.98
N GLN A 100 15.14 -8.96 -10.24
CA GLN A 100 14.67 -8.02 -9.23
C GLN A 100 13.15 -8.10 -9.03
N PRO A 101 12.64 -9.26 -8.58
CA PRO A 101 11.26 -9.34 -8.16
C PRO A 101 11.00 -8.41 -6.97
N VAL A 102 9.80 -7.89 -6.91
CA VAL A 102 9.36 -6.99 -5.84
C VAL A 102 8.29 -7.71 -5.04
N VAL A 103 8.41 -7.66 -3.73
CA VAL A 103 7.39 -8.16 -2.80
C VAL A 103 7.03 -7.04 -1.83
N VAL A 104 5.75 -6.79 -1.70
CA VAL A 104 5.20 -5.85 -0.72
C VAL A 104 4.20 -6.60 0.14
N ARG A 105 4.38 -6.53 1.46
CA ARG A 105 3.37 -6.97 2.42
C ARG A 105 2.83 -5.77 3.16
N GLY A 106 1.54 -5.76 3.39
CA GLY A 106 0.91 -4.67 4.07
C GLY A 106 -0.52 -4.98 4.46
N ARG A 107 -1.31 -3.93 4.58
CA ARG A 107 -2.73 -4.04 4.93
C ARG A 107 -3.55 -3.02 4.19
N VAL A 108 -4.76 -3.40 3.89
CA VAL A 108 -5.75 -2.46 3.37
C VAL A 108 -6.16 -1.52 4.51
N ILE A 109 -5.99 -0.22 4.29
CA ILE A 109 -6.32 0.82 5.27
C ILE A 109 -7.57 1.60 4.88
N GLY A 110 -8.08 1.41 3.69
CA GLY A 110 -9.26 2.11 3.23
C GLY A 110 -9.70 1.66 1.85
N TRP A 111 -10.88 2.11 1.49
CA TRP A 111 -11.49 1.86 0.20
C TRP A 111 -11.97 3.17 -0.40
N LEU A 112 -11.73 3.34 -1.69
CA LEU A 112 -12.28 4.46 -2.45
C LEU A 112 -13.44 3.96 -3.29
N GLU A 113 -14.46 4.79 -3.39
CA GLU A 113 -15.69 4.50 -4.13
C GLU A 113 -16.04 5.72 -5.01
N GLY A 114 -16.98 5.54 -5.93
CA GLY A 114 -17.47 6.64 -6.75
C GLY A 114 -16.36 7.28 -7.60
N ASP A 115 -16.42 8.61 -7.74
CA ASP A 115 -15.51 9.36 -8.61
C ASP A 115 -14.05 9.23 -8.20
N ALA A 116 -13.76 9.18 -6.90
CA ALA A 116 -12.40 8.98 -6.41
C ALA A 116 -11.83 7.63 -6.85
N ALA A 117 -12.64 6.57 -6.82
CA ALA A 117 -12.24 5.27 -7.32
C ALA A 117 -12.03 5.30 -8.83
N TRP A 118 -12.97 5.87 -9.58
CA TRP A 118 -12.89 5.90 -11.04
C TRP A 118 -11.68 6.67 -11.57
N THR A 119 -11.24 7.70 -10.89
CA THR A 119 -10.00 8.42 -11.24
C THR A 119 -8.80 7.47 -11.25
N ILE A 120 -8.70 6.63 -10.23
CA ILE A 120 -7.60 5.66 -10.12
C ILE A 120 -7.80 4.50 -11.10
N VAL A 121 -9.01 3.98 -11.23
CA VAL A 121 -9.34 2.90 -12.16
C VAL A 121 -8.96 3.27 -13.59
N ASP A 122 -9.34 4.46 -14.04
CA ASP A 122 -9.01 4.94 -15.39
C ASP A 122 -7.50 5.14 -15.58
N ARG A 123 -6.81 5.63 -14.56
CA ARG A 123 -5.36 5.80 -14.62
C ARG A 123 -4.64 4.45 -14.76
N LEU A 124 -5.05 3.45 -13.98
CA LEU A 124 -4.48 2.10 -14.08
C LEU A 124 -4.84 1.44 -15.41
N ALA A 125 -6.08 1.54 -15.85
CA ALA A 125 -6.51 0.99 -17.12
C ALA A 125 -5.72 1.61 -18.29
N THR A 126 -5.54 2.92 -18.28
CA THR A 126 -4.77 3.62 -19.32
C THR A 126 -3.31 3.16 -19.33
N LYS A 127 -2.73 2.94 -18.15
CA LYS A 127 -1.37 2.40 -18.05
C LYS A 127 -1.22 1.03 -18.70
N TYR A 128 -2.17 0.12 -18.45
CA TYR A 128 -2.09 -1.26 -18.94
C TYR A 128 -2.62 -1.45 -20.36
N THR A 129 -3.60 -0.66 -20.77
CA THR A 129 -4.31 -0.87 -22.06
C THR A 129 -4.26 0.30 -23.02
N GLY A 130 -3.85 1.48 -22.55
CA GLY A 130 -3.91 2.70 -23.35
C GLY A 130 -5.27 3.36 -23.40
N GLN A 131 -6.29 2.81 -22.73
CA GLN A 131 -7.66 3.30 -22.73
C GLN A 131 -8.23 3.35 -21.32
N PRO A 132 -9.16 4.29 -21.04
CA PRO A 132 -9.92 4.26 -19.80
C PRO A 132 -10.67 2.93 -19.64
N TYR A 133 -10.98 2.59 -18.40
CA TYR A 133 -11.73 1.38 -18.10
C TYR A 133 -13.18 1.50 -18.57
N PRO A 134 -13.73 0.48 -19.24
CA PRO A 134 -15.12 0.53 -19.68
C PRO A 134 -16.07 0.74 -18.50
N ARG A 135 -17.05 1.63 -18.69
CA ARG A 135 -18.10 1.83 -17.71
C ARG A 135 -19.08 0.66 -17.74
N GLY A 136 -19.65 0.37 -16.61
CA GLY A 136 -20.58 -0.74 -16.38
C GLY A 136 -20.74 -0.94 -14.89
N ASP A 137 -20.32 -2.08 -14.40
CA ASP A 137 -20.40 -2.39 -12.96
C ASP A 137 -19.52 -1.49 -12.13
N GLU A 138 -19.93 -1.29 -10.88
CA GLU A 138 -19.17 -0.54 -9.89
C GLU A 138 -17.76 -1.09 -9.70
N ARG A 139 -16.81 -0.20 -9.49
CA ARG A 139 -15.43 -0.54 -9.11
C ARG A 139 -15.08 0.18 -7.83
N VAL A 140 -14.32 -0.50 -6.99
CA VAL A 140 -13.79 0.02 -5.74
C VAL A 140 -12.27 -0.12 -5.74
N VAL A 141 -11.59 0.80 -5.06
CA VAL A 141 -10.13 0.81 -4.97
C VAL A 141 -9.74 0.47 -3.54
N ALA A 142 -8.93 -0.57 -3.38
CA ALA A 142 -8.30 -0.87 -2.11
C ALA A 142 -7.01 -0.05 -1.98
N VAL A 143 -6.88 0.67 -0.88
CA VAL A 143 -5.69 1.44 -0.54
C VAL A 143 -4.88 0.63 0.46
N ILE A 144 -3.65 0.29 0.09
CA ILE A 144 -2.79 -0.61 0.84
C ILE A 144 -1.62 0.17 1.40
N GLU A 145 -1.45 0.09 2.72
CA GLU A 145 -0.27 0.60 3.39
C GLU A 145 0.83 -0.45 3.34
N PRO A 146 2.00 -0.14 2.74
CA PRO A 146 3.11 -1.06 2.73
C PRO A 146 3.75 -1.12 4.12
N GLU A 147 3.90 -2.32 4.66
CA GLU A 147 4.54 -2.53 5.95
C GLU A 147 5.94 -3.13 5.79
N ARG A 148 6.14 -3.94 4.74
CA ARG A 148 7.42 -4.53 4.39
C ARG A 148 7.60 -4.55 2.89
N GLN A 149 8.79 -4.18 2.46
CA GLN A 149 9.16 -4.12 1.06
C GLN A 149 10.46 -4.86 0.84
N ARG A 150 10.55 -5.56 -0.28
CA ARG A 150 11.74 -6.29 -0.66
C ARG A 150 11.93 -6.26 -2.16
N VAL A 151 13.17 -6.04 -2.58
CA VAL A 151 13.60 -6.11 -3.98
C VAL A 151 14.72 -7.14 -4.07
N GLY A 152 14.65 -7.99 -5.10
CA GLY A 152 15.67 -8.98 -5.39
C GLY A 152 15.31 -10.38 -4.93
N VAL A 153 16.11 -11.34 -5.40
CA VAL A 153 16.01 -12.75 -5.03
C VAL A 153 16.87 -13.02 -3.81
N GLY A 154 16.35 -13.83 -2.87
CA GLY A 154 17.11 -14.17 -1.67
C GLY A 154 16.27 -14.80 -0.60
#